data_d877f6607266709ba7d503bff94dd08e
#
_entry.id   d877f6607266709ba7d503bff94dd08e
#
_cell.length_a   1.000
_cell.length_b   1.000
_cell.length_c   1.000
_cell.angle_alpha   90.00
_cell.angle_beta   90.00
_cell.angle_gamma   90.00
#
_symmetry.space_group_name_H-M   'P 1'
#
loop_
_entity.id
_entity.type
_entity.pdbx_description
1 polymer ?
#
loop_
_entity_poly.entity_id
_entity_poly.type
_entity_poly.pdbx_seq_one_letter_code
_entity_poly.pdbx_strand_id
1 'polypeptide(L)'
;KDFIHACHQEGIAVILDVVYNHATGDFPHAKMYWNASANKTATNNPFFNVDAPHPYSVFHDFNHENEWVRNYVKRNLQFLLEEYNLDGFRFDLTKGFTQKSSSESTASNYDASRVAILKDYHAAIKEVKEDAFVILEHFCDDKEEAELAADGLHLWRNVNYAYCQSAMGYSSDSDFSRMYTGEPMWIGFMESHDEERMAYKQSQWGNGTLKTDLTTRMKQLEVNAAFTFTVPGPKMIWQ
;
A
#
# COMPACT_ATOMS: atom_id res chain seq x y z
N LYS A 1 -3.32 23.26 0.61
CA LYS A 1 -3.01 23.78 1.96
C LYS A 1 -4.28 24.02 2.76
N ASP A 2 -5.26 24.76 2.22
CA ASP A 2 -6.49 25.11 2.95
C ASP A 2 -7.29 23.88 3.39
N PHE A 3 -7.38 22.86 2.56
CA PHE A 3 -7.99 21.58 2.91
C PHE A 3 -7.29 20.89 4.09
N ILE A 4 -5.94 20.81 4.06
CA ILE A 4 -5.15 20.23 5.16
C ILE A 4 -5.36 21.02 6.44
N HIS A 5 -5.31 22.35 6.35
CA HIS A 5 -5.58 23.21 7.49
C HIS A 5 -6.98 22.97 8.09
N ALA A 6 -8.01 22.86 7.25
CA ALA A 6 -9.37 22.58 7.72
C ALA A 6 -9.46 21.21 8.42
N CYS A 7 -8.81 20.17 7.89
CA CYS A 7 -8.74 18.86 8.53
C CYS A 7 -8.08 18.95 9.93
N HIS A 8 -6.96 19.68 10.04
CA HIS A 8 -6.26 19.85 11.30
C HIS A 8 -7.09 20.59 12.34
N GLN A 9 -7.92 21.56 11.94
CA GLN A 9 -8.83 22.24 12.85
C GLN A 9 -9.87 21.30 13.48
N GLU A 10 -10.22 20.22 12.75
CA GLU A 10 -11.13 19.17 13.24
C GLU A 10 -10.38 17.98 13.90
N GLY A 11 -9.06 18.11 14.10
CA GLY A 11 -8.24 17.04 14.71
C GLY A 11 -8.02 15.83 13.78
N ILE A 12 -8.13 16.03 12.48
CA ILE A 12 -7.98 14.97 11.45
C ILE A 12 -6.60 15.09 10.80
N ALA A 13 -5.79 14.04 10.92
CA ALA A 13 -4.51 13.91 10.22
C ALA A 13 -4.71 13.71 8.71
N VAL A 14 -3.82 14.25 7.89
CA VAL A 14 -3.86 14.15 6.43
C VAL A 14 -2.64 13.39 5.93
N ILE A 15 -2.89 12.23 5.34
CA ILE A 15 -1.86 11.33 4.78
C ILE A 15 -1.95 11.39 3.26
N LEU A 16 -0.82 11.62 2.59
CA LEU A 16 -0.75 11.62 1.12
C LEU A 16 -0.42 10.22 0.61
N ASP A 17 -1.23 9.74 -0.33
CA ASP A 17 -0.94 8.52 -1.09
C ASP A 17 0.08 8.82 -2.19
N VAL A 18 1.22 8.11 -2.19
CA VAL A 18 2.34 8.37 -3.08
C VAL A 18 2.78 7.12 -3.84
N VAL A 19 3.08 7.30 -5.13
CA VAL A 19 3.54 6.25 -6.02
C VAL A 19 5.00 6.49 -6.39
N TYR A 20 5.90 5.69 -5.83
CA TYR A 20 7.33 5.69 -6.16
C TYR A 20 7.83 4.35 -6.71
N ASN A 21 6.95 3.36 -6.86
CA ASN A 21 7.31 2.11 -7.52
C ASN A 21 7.62 2.32 -9.00
N HIS A 22 6.81 3.15 -9.65
CA HIS A 22 6.88 3.38 -11.10
C HIS A 22 6.46 4.80 -11.47
N ALA A 23 6.73 5.20 -12.72
CA ALA A 23 6.22 6.44 -13.28
C ALA A 23 5.85 6.27 -14.75
N THR A 24 4.96 7.15 -15.24
CA THR A 24 4.60 7.18 -16.67
C THR A 24 5.76 7.66 -17.53
N GLY A 25 5.70 7.40 -18.86
CA GLY A 25 6.68 7.89 -19.82
C GLY A 25 6.72 9.42 -19.95
N ASP A 26 5.71 10.13 -19.43
CA ASP A 26 5.68 11.60 -19.39
C ASP A 26 6.46 12.19 -18.21
N PHE A 27 6.87 11.37 -17.26
CA PHE A 27 7.68 11.81 -16.15
C PHE A 27 9.04 12.36 -16.64
N PRO A 28 9.48 13.54 -16.18
CA PRO A 28 10.67 14.20 -16.73
C PRO A 28 11.92 13.35 -16.72
N HIS A 29 12.20 12.61 -15.63
CA HIS A 29 13.38 11.77 -15.52
C HIS A 29 13.31 10.50 -16.38
N ALA A 30 12.12 10.03 -16.77
CA ALA A 30 11.98 8.99 -17.78
C ALA A 30 12.33 9.55 -19.18
N LYS A 31 11.80 10.73 -19.53
CA LYS A 31 12.02 11.38 -20.84
C LYS A 31 13.45 11.87 -21.06
N MET A 32 14.15 12.30 -20.01
CA MET A 32 15.53 12.81 -20.14
C MET A 32 16.50 11.79 -20.73
N TYR A 33 16.25 10.51 -20.50
CA TYR A 33 17.07 9.40 -21.00
C TYR A 33 16.14 8.34 -21.62
N TRP A 34 15.69 8.64 -22.85
CA TRP A 34 14.67 7.85 -23.56
C TRP A 34 15.24 7.15 -24.79
N ASN A 35 14.93 5.88 -24.97
CA ASN A 35 15.20 5.13 -26.17
C ASN A 35 13.94 5.11 -27.06
N ALA A 36 13.89 6.01 -28.04
CA ALA A 36 12.73 6.18 -28.92
C ALA A 36 12.45 4.93 -29.78
N SER A 37 13.48 4.18 -30.18
CA SER A 37 13.30 2.99 -31.01
C SER A 37 12.68 1.82 -30.24
N ALA A 38 12.96 1.71 -28.95
CA ALA A 38 12.40 0.68 -28.09
C ALA A 38 11.13 1.16 -27.33
N ASN A 39 10.81 2.45 -27.42
CA ASN A 39 9.75 3.11 -26.67
C ASN A 39 9.84 2.82 -25.15
N LYS A 40 11.07 2.94 -24.61
CA LYS A 40 11.41 2.66 -23.20
C LYS A 40 12.44 3.66 -22.70
N THR A 41 12.66 3.65 -21.40
CA THR A 41 13.82 4.30 -20.76
C THR A 41 15.12 3.73 -21.33
N ALA A 42 16.11 4.58 -21.52
CA ALA A 42 17.40 4.16 -22.08
C ALA A 42 18.25 3.42 -21.02
N THR A 43 19.19 2.60 -21.48
CA THR A 43 20.09 1.81 -20.60
C THR A 43 20.97 2.67 -19.69
N ASN A 44 21.18 3.93 -20.03
CA ASN A 44 21.93 4.92 -19.24
C ASN A 44 21.02 5.83 -18.39
N ASN A 45 19.73 5.52 -18.27
CA ASN A 45 18.85 6.27 -17.38
C ASN A 45 19.22 5.97 -15.93
N PRO A 46 19.59 6.98 -15.11
CA PRO A 46 20.01 6.73 -13.73
C PRO A 46 18.84 6.51 -12.77
N PHE A 47 17.59 6.77 -13.21
CA PHE A 47 16.39 6.67 -12.37
C PHE A 47 15.59 5.40 -12.59
N PHE A 48 15.59 4.87 -13.82
CA PHE A 48 14.66 3.81 -14.22
C PHE A 48 15.39 2.59 -14.77
N ASN A 49 14.85 1.43 -14.46
CA ASN A 49 15.18 0.21 -15.15
C ASN A 49 14.64 0.23 -16.59
N VAL A 50 15.32 -0.41 -17.53
CA VAL A 50 14.78 -0.64 -18.88
C VAL A 50 13.61 -1.61 -18.83
N ASP A 51 13.79 -2.66 -18.04
CA ASP A 51 12.76 -3.65 -17.71
C ASP A 51 12.82 -3.90 -16.20
N ALA A 52 11.66 -3.95 -15.55
CA ALA A 52 11.57 -4.21 -14.13
C ALA A 52 12.12 -5.60 -13.79
N PRO A 53 12.88 -5.75 -12.70
CA PRO A 53 13.36 -7.06 -12.26
C PRO A 53 12.28 -7.93 -11.61
N HIS A 54 11.08 -7.38 -11.38
CA HIS A 54 9.95 -8.03 -10.72
C HIS A 54 8.65 -7.86 -11.53
N PRO A 55 7.62 -8.69 -11.30
CA PRO A 55 6.37 -8.63 -12.07
C PRO A 55 5.43 -7.48 -11.65
N TYR A 56 5.69 -6.83 -10.53
CA TYR A 56 4.86 -5.76 -9.97
C TYR A 56 5.31 -4.37 -10.48
N SER A 57 5.32 -4.21 -11.79
CA SER A 57 5.65 -2.94 -12.44
C SER A 57 4.57 -2.55 -13.43
N VAL A 58 4.19 -1.29 -13.38
CA VAL A 58 3.34 -0.62 -14.34
C VAL A 58 4.14 0.54 -14.93
N PHE A 59 4.13 0.74 -16.24
CA PHE A 59 4.93 1.76 -16.92
C PHE A 59 6.46 1.58 -16.75
N HIS A 60 7.16 2.55 -16.10
CA HIS A 60 8.61 2.59 -15.96
C HIS A 60 8.99 2.43 -14.49
N ASP A 61 9.77 1.43 -14.21
CA ASP A 61 10.16 0.99 -12.89
C ASP A 61 11.33 1.80 -12.34
N PHE A 62 11.20 2.36 -11.13
CA PHE A 62 12.29 3.08 -10.47
C PHE A 62 13.35 2.13 -9.93
N ASN A 63 14.62 2.46 -10.16
CA ASN A 63 15.74 1.73 -9.58
C ASN A 63 16.09 2.26 -8.19
N HIS A 64 15.46 1.76 -7.15
CA HIS A 64 15.65 2.19 -5.76
C HIS A 64 17.03 1.85 -5.17
N GLU A 65 17.84 1.02 -5.81
CA GLU A 65 19.25 0.81 -5.42
C GLU A 65 20.13 1.97 -5.86
N ASN A 66 19.70 2.78 -6.82
CA ASN A 66 20.45 3.93 -7.30
C ASN A 66 20.31 5.11 -6.32
N GLU A 67 21.45 5.72 -5.97
CA GLU A 67 21.47 6.87 -5.05
C GLU A 67 20.68 8.09 -5.55
N TRP A 68 20.62 8.30 -6.87
CA TRP A 68 19.83 9.40 -7.46
C TRP A 68 18.35 9.23 -7.21
N VAL A 69 17.84 8.00 -7.31
CA VAL A 69 16.43 7.69 -6.99
C VAL A 69 16.18 7.90 -5.50
N ARG A 70 17.04 7.36 -4.63
CA ARG A 70 16.88 7.53 -3.18
C ARG A 70 16.91 9.00 -2.77
N ASN A 71 17.85 9.77 -3.30
CA ASN A 71 17.94 11.21 -3.03
C ASN A 71 16.71 11.98 -3.55
N TYR A 72 16.22 11.63 -4.75
CA TYR A 72 15.00 12.21 -5.29
C TYR A 72 13.79 11.92 -4.40
N VAL A 73 13.57 10.67 -4.03
CA VAL A 73 12.42 10.26 -3.20
C VAL A 73 12.49 10.92 -1.83
N LYS A 74 13.63 10.86 -1.13
CA LYS A 74 13.80 11.50 0.18
C LYS A 74 13.55 13.01 0.13
N ARG A 75 14.16 13.70 -0.85
CA ARG A 75 13.95 15.14 -1.02
C ARG A 75 12.49 15.50 -1.29
N ASN A 76 11.81 14.70 -2.11
CA ASN A 76 10.40 14.94 -2.43
C ASN A 76 9.50 14.72 -1.21
N LEU A 77 9.71 13.66 -0.44
CA LEU A 77 8.96 13.39 0.79
C LEU A 77 9.16 14.50 1.83
N GLN A 78 10.39 14.94 2.07
CA GLN A 78 10.71 16.04 2.98
C GLN A 78 10.05 17.34 2.54
N PHE A 79 10.15 17.68 1.25
CA PHE A 79 9.49 18.87 0.69
C PHE A 79 7.96 18.84 0.88
N LEU A 80 7.33 17.68 0.65
CA LEU A 80 5.89 17.54 0.80
C LEU A 80 5.43 17.73 2.25
N LEU A 81 6.19 17.23 3.23
CA LEU A 81 5.93 17.45 4.65
C LEU A 81 6.07 18.93 5.03
N GLU A 82 7.19 19.55 4.66
CA GLU A 82 7.51 20.94 5.01
C GLU A 82 6.54 21.93 4.34
N GLU A 83 6.30 21.74 3.03
CA GLU A 83 5.53 22.71 2.23
C GLU A 83 4.03 22.61 2.46
N TYR A 84 3.50 21.40 2.67
CA TYR A 84 2.05 21.17 2.81
C TYR A 84 1.60 20.85 4.23
N ASN A 85 2.54 20.64 5.16
CA ASN A 85 2.23 20.25 6.53
C ASN A 85 1.40 18.95 6.61
N LEU A 86 1.81 17.95 5.84
CA LEU A 86 1.20 16.62 5.86
C LEU A 86 1.54 15.88 7.16
N ASP A 87 0.71 14.89 7.52
CA ASP A 87 0.92 14.06 8.69
C ASP A 87 1.55 12.71 8.36
N GLY A 88 1.81 12.45 7.10
CA GLY A 88 2.47 11.24 6.66
C GLY A 88 2.15 10.82 5.23
N PHE A 89 2.51 9.59 4.93
CA PHE A 89 2.37 9.00 3.60
C PHE A 89 1.84 7.58 3.64
N ARG A 90 1.08 7.22 2.61
CA ARG A 90 0.86 5.82 2.23
C ARG A 90 1.62 5.57 0.93
N PHE A 91 2.51 4.60 0.95
CA PHE A 91 3.31 4.21 -0.22
C PHE A 91 2.62 3.09 -0.98
N ASP A 92 2.38 3.35 -2.25
CA ASP A 92 1.85 2.38 -3.20
C ASP A 92 2.90 1.34 -3.57
N LEU A 93 2.50 0.07 -3.61
CA LEU A 93 3.23 -1.06 -4.21
C LEU A 93 4.72 -1.15 -3.81
N THR A 94 5.03 -1.01 -2.53
CA THR A 94 6.42 -1.05 -2.02
C THR A 94 7.12 -2.40 -2.19
N LYS A 95 6.37 -3.44 -2.52
CA LYS A 95 6.91 -4.74 -2.95
C LYS A 95 7.90 -4.62 -4.11
N GLY A 96 7.70 -3.64 -4.98
CA GLY A 96 8.55 -3.39 -6.13
C GLY A 96 9.83 -2.58 -5.84
N PHE A 97 10.09 -2.13 -4.60
CA PHE A 97 11.30 -1.35 -4.27
C PHE A 97 12.55 -2.23 -4.17
N THR A 98 12.82 -2.99 -5.23
CA THR A 98 13.90 -3.99 -5.25
C THR A 98 14.54 -4.12 -6.62
N GLN A 99 15.81 -4.52 -6.67
CA GLN A 99 16.52 -4.95 -7.89
C GLN A 99 16.66 -6.48 -7.96
N LYS A 100 16.11 -7.21 -6.98
CA LYS A 100 16.16 -8.66 -6.96
C LYS A 100 15.19 -9.23 -8.01
N SER A 101 15.74 -10.02 -8.93
CA SER A 101 14.91 -10.69 -9.93
C SER A 101 13.94 -11.67 -9.29
N SER A 102 12.66 -11.59 -9.66
CA SER A 102 11.60 -12.41 -9.10
C SER A 102 10.48 -12.71 -10.09
N SER A 103 9.67 -13.71 -9.76
CA SER A 103 8.41 -14.05 -10.41
C SER A 103 7.24 -13.71 -9.47
N GLU A 104 6.00 -13.85 -9.94
CA GLU A 104 4.79 -13.67 -9.12
C GLU A 104 4.82 -14.53 -7.84
N SER A 105 5.35 -15.76 -7.92
CA SER A 105 5.43 -16.67 -6.77
C SER A 105 6.58 -16.35 -5.81
N THR A 106 7.57 -15.55 -6.21
CA THR A 106 8.77 -15.27 -5.39
C THR A 106 8.94 -13.80 -5.00
N ALA A 107 8.21 -12.88 -5.60
CA ALA A 107 8.34 -11.45 -5.34
C ALA A 107 8.00 -11.05 -3.90
N SER A 108 7.18 -11.84 -3.20
CA SER A 108 6.85 -11.63 -1.80
C SER A 108 7.87 -12.22 -0.82
N ASN A 109 8.88 -12.96 -1.31
CA ASN A 109 9.92 -13.54 -0.45
C ASN A 109 10.75 -12.43 0.21
N TYR A 110 11.27 -12.71 1.41
CA TYR A 110 12.11 -11.78 2.16
C TYR A 110 13.25 -11.19 1.33
N ASP A 111 13.38 -9.87 1.40
CA ASP A 111 14.41 -9.11 0.69
C ASP A 111 15.02 -8.03 1.60
N ALA A 112 16.24 -8.29 2.10
CA ALA A 112 16.93 -7.39 3.00
C ALA A 112 17.27 -6.03 2.36
N SER A 113 17.48 -5.96 1.03
CA SER A 113 17.77 -4.70 0.35
C SER A 113 16.52 -3.81 0.30
N ARG A 114 15.35 -4.40 0.04
CA ARG A 114 14.06 -3.70 0.07
C ARG A 114 13.77 -3.17 1.47
N VAL A 115 13.98 -3.97 2.51
CA VAL A 115 13.86 -3.52 3.91
C VAL A 115 14.77 -2.32 4.18
N ALA A 116 16.03 -2.38 3.79
CA ALA A 116 16.98 -1.29 4.00
C ALA A 116 16.57 0.01 3.29
N ILE A 117 16.05 -0.09 2.06
CA ILE A 117 15.55 1.05 1.28
C ILE A 117 14.34 1.70 1.98
N LEU A 118 13.37 0.89 2.42
CA LEU A 118 12.18 1.41 3.10
C LEU A 118 12.50 2.06 4.44
N LYS A 119 13.44 1.50 5.21
CA LYS A 119 13.94 2.12 6.44
C LYS A 119 14.70 3.42 6.17
N ASP A 120 15.48 3.53 5.08
CA ASP A 120 16.15 4.78 4.68
C ASP A 120 15.13 5.89 4.37
N TYR A 121 14.03 5.58 3.70
CA TYR A 121 12.94 6.53 3.46
C TYR A 121 12.20 6.90 4.74
N HIS A 122 11.94 5.92 5.61
CA HIS A 122 11.33 6.15 6.91
C HIS A 122 12.18 7.11 7.76
N ALA A 123 13.48 6.87 7.85
CA ALA A 123 14.39 7.74 8.58
C ALA A 123 14.37 9.18 8.04
N ALA A 124 14.40 9.37 6.71
CA ALA A 124 14.34 10.68 6.09
C ALA A 124 13.02 11.43 6.36
N ILE A 125 11.89 10.73 6.46
CA ILE A 125 10.60 11.29 6.86
C ILE A 125 10.66 11.74 8.34
N LYS A 126 11.19 10.87 9.21
CA LYS A 126 11.29 11.12 10.65
C LYS A 126 12.25 12.27 11.02
N GLU A 127 13.25 12.55 10.18
CA GLU A 127 14.12 13.75 10.32
C GLU A 127 13.33 15.07 10.26
N VAL A 128 12.25 15.12 9.47
CA VAL A 128 11.41 16.31 9.31
C VAL A 128 10.23 16.31 10.28
N LYS A 129 9.57 15.15 10.44
CA LYS A 129 8.40 15.02 11.30
C LYS A 129 8.45 13.68 12.03
N GLU A 130 8.89 13.70 13.29
CA GLU A 130 9.10 12.52 14.12
C GLU A 130 7.84 11.65 14.30
N ASP A 131 6.67 12.29 14.37
CA ASP A 131 5.37 11.63 14.54
C ASP A 131 4.64 11.31 13.24
N ALA A 132 5.29 11.50 12.07
CA ALA A 132 4.67 11.22 10.78
C ALA A 132 4.25 9.75 10.65
N PHE A 133 3.08 9.52 10.09
CA PHE A 133 2.63 8.19 9.71
C PHE A 133 3.32 7.74 8.42
N VAL A 134 3.83 6.52 8.42
CA VAL A 134 4.36 5.88 7.20
C VAL A 134 3.68 4.55 7.03
N ILE A 135 2.85 4.44 6.01
CA ILE A 135 2.00 3.28 5.72
C ILE A 135 2.47 2.65 4.41
N LEU A 136 2.64 1.35 4.39
CA LEU A 136 3.11 0.61 3.23
C LEU A 136 2.03 -0.32 2.70
N GLU A 137 1.73 -0.21 1.41
CA GLU A 137 1.13 -1.32 0.68
C GLU A 137 2.25 -2.28 0.28
N HIS A 138 2.47 -3.32 1.09
CA HIS A 138 3.67 -4.15 0.98
C HIS A 138 3.37 -5.59 0.57
N PHE A 139 2.57 -6.30 1.34
CA PHE A 139 2.11 -7.68 1.08
C PHE A 139 3.25 -8.66 0.80
N CYS A 140 4.28 -8.64 1.62
CA CYS A 140 5.44 -9.51 1.52
C CYS A 140 5.47 -10.56 2.64
N ASP A 141 6.61 -11.23 2.78
CA ASP A 141 6.88 -12.22 3.82
C ASP A 141 6.64 -11.66 5.22
N ASP A 142 5.99 -12.42 6.09
CA ASP A 142 5.63 -11.99 7.45
C ASP A 142 6.86 -11.56 8.28
N LYS A 143 8.05 -12.15 8.03
CA LYS A 143 9.29 -11.73 8.70
C LYS A 143 9.74 -10.35 8.24
N GLU A 144 9.60 -10.06 6.95
CA GLU A 144 9.93 -8.75 6.39
C GLU A 144 8.98 -7.68 6.93
N GLU A 145 7.68 -7.94 6.92
CA GLU A 145 6.68 -7.05 7.49
C GLU A 145 6.90 -6.80 8.98
N ALA A 146 7.22 -7.84 9.77
CA ALA A 146 7.52 -7.70 11.19
C ALA A 146 8.77 -6.84 11.45
N GLU A 147 9.79 -6.95 10.60
CA GLU A 147 10.99 -6.13 10.70
C GLU A 147 10.73 -4.65 10.38
N LEU A 148 9.87 -4.37 9.39
CA LEU A 148 9.44 -3.00 9.06
C LEU A 148 8.53 -2.43 10.16
N ALA A 149 7.62 -3.23 10.69
CA ALA A 149 6.76 -2.84 11.82
C ALA A 149 7.55 -2.50 13.08
N ALA A 150 8.59 -3.28 13.38
CA ALA A 150 9.50 -3.00 14.50
C ALA A 150 10.28 -1.69 14.35
N ASP A 151 10.48 -1.21 13.13
CA ASP A 151 11.07 0.09 12.82
C ASP A 151 10.04 1.26 12.92
N GLY A 152 8.76 0.98 13.10
CA GLY A 152 7.69 1.96 13.24
C GLY A 152 6.87 2.22 11.97
N LEU A 153 7.04 1.43 10.91
CA LEU A 153 6.22 1.53 9.71
C LEU A 153 4.90 0.76 9.89
N HIS A 154 3.82 1.31 9.36
CA HIS A 154 2.52 0.63 9.32
C HIS A 154 2.38 -0.17 8.03
N LEU A 155 1.80 -1.35 8.14
CA LEU A 155 1.59 -2.27 7.01
C LEU A 155 0.10 -2.44 6.72
N TRP A 156 -0.29 -2.41 5.46
CA TRP A 156 -1.63 -2.83 5.06
C TRP A 156 -1.80 -4.34 5.25
N ARG A 157 -2.92 -4.73 5.86
CA ARG A 157 -3.31 -6.13 6.02
C ARG A 157 -4.60 -6.38 5.25
N ASN A 158 -4.47 -6.89 4.03
CA ASN A 158 -5.60 -7.26 3.21
C ASN A 158 -6.24 -8.56 3.70
N VAL A 159 -7.49 -8.48 4.14
CA VAL A 159 -8.32 -9.63 4.52
C VAL A 159 -9.61 -9.69 3.71
N ASN A 160 -9.64 -9.01 2.56
CA ASN A 160 -10.80 -8.93 1.67
C ASN A 160 -11.35 -10.31 1.31
N TYR A 161 -10.51 -11.29 0.99
CA TYR A 161 -10.98 -12.62 0.62
C TYR A 161 -11.85 -13.23 1.72
N ALA A 162 -11.37 -13.30 2.97
CA ALA A 162 -12.12 -13.87 4.08
C ALA A 162 -13.40 -13.08 4.36
N TYR A 163 -13.36 -11.75 4.30
CA TYR A 163 -14.55 -10.92 4.45
C TYR A 163 -15.55 -11.12 3.32
N CYS A 164 -15.12 -11.26 2.09
CA CYS A 164 -16.00 -11.58 0.96
C CYS A 164 -16.67 -12.94 1.14
N GLN A 165 -15.93 -13.96 1.57
CA GLN A 165 -16.49 -15.29 1.85
C GLN A 165 -17.55 -15.22 2.96
N SER A 166 -17.26 -14.55 4.06
CA SER A 166 -18.22 -14.29 5.12
C SER A 166 -19.43 -13.51 4.63
N ALA A 167 -19.21 -12.42 3.89
CA ALA A 167 -20.31 -11.59 3.36
C ALA A 167 -21.24 -12.36 2.43
N MET A 168 -20.68 -13.25 1.62
CA MET A 168 -21.46 -14.12 0.72
C MET A 168 -22.07 -15.34 1.41
N GLY A 169 -21.75 -15.61 2.68
CA GLY A 169 -22.29 -16.74 3.46
C GLY A 169 -21.55 -18.06 3.25
N TYR A 170 -20.26 -18.02 2.91
CA TYR A 170 -19.38 -19.18 2.79
C TYR A 170 -18.45 -19.27 4.01
N SER A 171 -18.70 -20.22 4.90
CA SER A 171 -18.00 -20.32 6.19
C SER A 171 -16.63 -20.99 6.12
N SER A 172 -16.34 -21.78 5.09
CA SER A 172 -15.10 -22.57 5.00
C SER A 172 -13.83 -21.70 4.88
N ASP A 173 -13.96 -20.51 4.31
CA ASP A 173 -12.82 -19.64 3.99
C ASP A 173 -12.96 -18.23 4.61
N SER A 174 -13.74 -18.13 5.71
CA SER A 174 -14.03 -16.86 6.39
C SER A 174 -13.22 -16.66 7.67
N ASP A 175 -11.97 -17.07 7.68
CA ASP A 175 -11.06 -16.88 8.82
C ASP A 175 -10.46 -15.47 8.83
N PHE A 176 -10.82 -14.70 9.86
CA PHE A 176 -10.33 -13.32 10.07
C PHE A 176 -9.09 -13.24 10.95
N SER A 177 -8.51 -14.34 11.38
CA SER A 177 -7.40 -14.35 12.35
C SER A 177 -6.18 -13.54 11.88
N ARG A 178 -5.97 -13.41 10.57
CA ARG A 178 -4.90 -12.58 10.01
C ARG A 178 -5.06 -11.08 10.25
N MET A 179 -6.25 -10.60 10.63
CA MET A 179 -6.43 -9.19 11.02
C MET A 179 -5.62 -8.82 12.26
N TYR A 180 -5.45 -9.79 13.16
CA TYR A 180 -4.74 -9.60 14.41
C TYR A 180 -3.40 -10.33 14.38
N THR A 181 -2.33 -9.57 14.46
CA THR A 181 -0.95 -10.09 14.44
C THR A 181 -0.28 -10.00 15.81
N GLY A 182 -0.96 -9.44 16.81
CA GLY A 182 -0.37 -9.12 18.12
C GLY A 182 0.30 -7.74 18.17
N GLU A 183 0.55 -7.12 17.01
CA GLU A 183 1.23 -5.82 16.89
C GLU A 183 0.27 -4.75 16.35
N PRO A 184 0.31 -3.51 16.87
CA PRO A 184 -0.62 -2.45 16.46
C PRO A 184 -0.28 -1.81 15.10
N MET A 185 0.72 -2.31 14.40
CA MET A 185 1.24 -1.68 13.18
C MET A 185 0.51 -2.12 11.90
N TRP A 186 -0.32 -3.17 11.94
CA TRP A 186 -1.08 -3.60 10.77
C TRP A 186 -2.44 -2.92 10.68
N ILE A 187 -2.67 -2.27 9.54
CA ILE A 187 -3.93 -1.60 9.21
C ILE A 187 -4.81 -2.60 8.47
N GLY A 188 -5.78 -3.15 9.16
CA GLY A 188 -6.72 -4.11 8.59
C GLY A 188 -7.81 -3.46 7.77
N PHE A 189 -8.18 -4.07 6.65
CA PHE A 189 -9.28 -3.60 5.82
C PHE A 189 -10.06 -4.73 5.16
N MET A 190 -11.34 -4.46 4.93
CA MET A 190 -12.25 -5.34 4.21
C MET A 190 -12.24 -5.10 2.71
N GLU A 191 -12.15 -3.84 2.31
CA GLU A 191 -12.14 -3.36 0.92
C GLU A 191 -11.13 -2.24 0.75
N SER A 192 -10.54 -2.15 -0.44
CA SER A 192 -9.72 -1.03 -0.87
C SER A 192 -10.17 -0.54 -2.26
N HIS A 193 -9.34 0.29 -2.91
CA HIS A 193 -9.56 0.72 -4.29
C HIS A 193 -9.39 -0.41 -5.32
N ASP A 194 -8.71 -1.50 -4.95
CA ASP A 194 -8.38 -2.62 -5.84
C ASP A 194 -9.46 -3.72 -5.87
N GLU A 195 -10.30 -3.82 -4.84
CA GLU A 195 -11.26 -4.90 -4.75
C GLU A 195 -12.68 -4.49 -5.15
N GLU A 196 -13.43 -5.46 -5.68
CA GLU A 196 -14.88 -5.28 -5.86
C GLU A 196 -15.59 -5.19 -4.51
N ARG A 197 -16.59 -4.33 -4.44
CA ARG A 197 -17.38 -4.13 -3.22
C ARG A 197 -18.06 -5.41 -2.74
N MET A 198 -17.97 -5.68 -1.44
CA MET A 198 -18.62 -6.86 -0.83
C MET A 198 -20.13 -6.90 -1.09
N ALA A 199 -20.80 -5.75 -1.04
CA ALA A 199 -22.23 -5.67 -1.36
C ALA A 199 -22.55 -6.09 -2.80
N TYR A 200 -21.67 -5.77 -3.75
CA TYR A 200 -21.75 -6.26 -5.13
C TYR A 200 -21.56 -7.77 -5.18
N LYS A 201 -20.50 -8.29 -4.56
CA LYS A 201 -20.22 -9.74 -4.52
C LYS A 201 -21.38 -10.52 -3.90
N GLN A 202 -21.98 -10.02 -2.83
CA GLN A 202 -23.20 -10.63 -2.25
C GLN A 202 -24.33 -10.74 -3.28
N SER A 203 -24.55 -9.69 -4.08
CA SER A 203 -25.63 -9.68 -5.07
C SER A 203 -25.39 -10.64 -6.23
N GLN A 204 -24.12 -10.91 -6.57
CA GLN A 204 -23.77 -11.80 -7.67
C GLN A 204 -23.63 -13.26 -7.25
N TRP A 205 -23.00 -13.50 -6.09
CA TRP A 205 -22.56 -14.84 -5.67
C TRP A 205 -22.99 -15.20 -4.24
N GLY A 206 -23.84 -14.42 -3.60
CA GLY A 206 -24.33 -14.69 -2.25
C GLY A 206 -25.09 -16.01 -2.15
N ASN A 207 -24.87 -16.73 -1.05
CA ASN A 207 -25.54 -17.98 -0.77
C ASN A 207 -26.97 -17.76 -0.28
N GLY A 208 -27.94 -18.48 -0.85
CA GLY A 208 -29.35 -18.42 -0.45
C GLY A 208 -29.93 -17.00 -0.52
N THR A 209 -30.54 -16.55 0.55
CA THR A 209 -31.19 -15.23 0.65
C THR A 209 -30.21 -14.05 0.59
N LEU A 210 -28.93 -14.25 0.86
CA LEU A 210 -27.91 -13.21 0.69
C LEU A 210 -27.79 -12.70 -0.76
N LYS A 211 -28.16 -13.52 -1.73
CA LYS A 211 -28.17 -13.09 -3.14
C LYS A 211 -29.35 -12.17 -3.47
N THR A 212 -30.49 -12.38 -2.88
CA THR A 212 -31.78 -11.80 -3.31
C THR A 212 -32.39 -10.81 -2.33
N ASP A 213 -32.13 -10.92 -1.03
CA ASP A 213 -32.71 -10.07 0.00
C ASP A 213 -31.74 -9.03 0.52
N LEU A 214 -32.06 -7.76 0.30
CA LEU A 214 -31.22 -6.63 0.72
C LEU A 214 -31.08 -6.55 2.25
N THR A 215 -32.15 -6.81 2.99
CA THR A 215 -32.11 -6.75 4.45
C THR A 215 -31.14 -7.77 5.03
N THR A 216 -31.17 -9.00 4.53
CA THR A 216 -30.24 -10.06 4.94
C THR A 216 -28.79 -9.70 4.57
N ARG A 217 -28.56 -9.12 3.40
CA ARG A 217 -27.23 -8.64 2.97
C ARG A 217 -26.68 -7.58 3.93
N MET A 218 -27.49 -6.57 4.26
CA MET A 218 -27.04 -5.50 5.17
C MET A 218 -26.69 -6.03 6.56
N LYS A 219 -27.51 -6.92 7.11
CA LYS A 219 -27.21 -7.58 8.40
C LYS A 219 -25.91 -8.37 8.38
N GLN A 220 -25.60 -9.05 7.28
CA GLN A 220 -24.33 -9.77 7.15
C GLN A 220 -23.14 -8.82 7.06
N LEU A 221 -23.29 -7.68 6.39
CA LEU A 221 -22.23 -6.65 6.37
C LEU A 221 -22.04 -5.99 7.74
N GLU A 222 -23.10 -5.79 8.52
CA GLU A 222 -23.02 -5.33 9.91
C GLU A 222 -22.20 -6.31 10.78
N VAL A 223 -22.40 -7.61 10.62
CA VAL A 223 -21.60 -8.63 11.30
C VAL A 223 -20.13 -8.54 10.90
N ASN A 224 -19.83 -8.43 9.60
CA ASN A 224 -18.47 -8.27 9.13
C ASN A 224 -17.81 -6.99 9.69
N ALA A 225 -18.54 -5.88 9.69
CA ALA A 225 -18.07 -4.63 10.26
C ALA A 225 -17.80 -4.76 11.77
N ALA A 226 -18.66 -5.46 12.52
CA ALA A 226 -18.47 -5.69 13.94
C ALA A 226 -17.13 -6.43 14.20
N PHE A 227 -16.80 -7.45 13.44
CA PHE A 227 -15.49 -8.10 13.52
C PHE A 227 -14.35 -7.14 13.21
N THR A 228 -14.46 -6.38 12.11
CA THR A 228 -13.41 -5.42 11.71
C THR A 228 -13.13 -4.41 12.82
N PHE A 229 -14.17 -3.81 13.39
CA PHE A 229 -14.03 -2.72 14.36
C PHE A 229 -13.68 -3.18 15.78
N THR A 230 -13.86 -4.44 16.11
CA THR A 230 -13.55 -4.97 17.46
C THR A 230 -12.17 -5.62 17.56
N VAL A 231 -11.55 -5.99 16.44
CA VAL A 231 -10.16 -6.48 16.43
C VAL A 231 -9.19 -5.34 16.78
N PRO A 232 -8.18 -5.53 17.65
CA PRO A 232 -7.18 -4.51 17.94
C PRO A 232 -6.41 -4.03 16.70
N GLY A 233 -5.88 -2.79 16.78
CA GLY A 233 -5.07 -2.16 15.73
C GLY A 233 -5.87 -1.15 14.88
N PRO A 234 -5.19 -0.37 14.04
CA PRO A 234 -5.80 0.60 13.16
C PRO A 234 -6.62 -0.08 12.04
N LYS A 235 -7.61 0.64 11.54
CA LYS A 235 -8.52 0.17 10.49
C LYS A 235 -8.59 1.15 9.34
N MET A 236 -8.68 0.62 8.13
CA MET A 236 -8.99 1.41 6.95
C MET A 236 -10.42 1.11 6.49
N ILE A 237 -11.13 2.17 6.15
CA ILE A 237 -12.43 2.10 5.46
C ILE A 237 -12.26 2.81 4.12
N TRP A 238 -12.59 2.12 3.05
CA TRP A 238 -12.62 2.68 1.71
C TRP A 238 -14.04 3.13 1.33
N GLN A 239 -14.17 4.33 0.77
CA GLN A 239 -15.44 4.88 0.28
C GLN A 239 -15.45 5.01 -1.24
#